data_43b02c42b5a5c036c66c5b92f361eb77
#
_entry.id   43b02c42b5a5c036c66c5b92f361eb77
#
_cell.length_a   1.000
_cell.length_b   1.000
_cell.length_c   1.000
_cell.angle_alpha   90.00
_cell.angle_beta   90.00
_cell.angle_gamma   90.00
#
_symmetry.space_group_name_H-M   'P 1'
#
loop_
_entity.id
_entity.type
_entity.pdbx_description
1 polymer ?
#
loop_
_entity_poly.entity_id
_entity_poly.type
_entity_poly.pdbx_seq_one_letter_code
_entity_poly.pdbx_strand_id
1 'polypeptide(L)'
;MKTKPVGRLVVCGVGLIGGSFALALKAAGLVREVVGVGRSQASLERALALGVIDRAAADWAQALAGAEVVLLAMPVGQTEAVVKAMAPHLAPGTLVTDAGSTKRNVIEAFYLHLGGHLAHAVPGHPIAGAEKSGCEAADATLFRGRKVVLTPLPENEPGSVLRVAQLWQACGAIIREMSPQEHDRVFAAVSHLPHVLAYALVHDLAERANAEQLFEYAAGGFRDFTRIAASHPEMWRDICLVNRQAILAELDQYLSELAFIRALLLSANGPGLEEVFAKARAARMAWGERYVNDANGGGSDE
;
A
#
# COMPACT_ATOMS: atom_id res chain seq x y z
N MET A 1 -4.46 -19.18 19.10
CA MET A 1 -5.48 -20.02 18.39
C MET A 1 -4.99 -20.27 16.96
N LYS A 2 -5.15 -21.47 16.40
CA LYS A 2 -4.77 -21.74 15.01
C LYS A 2 -5.73 -21.01 14.06
N THR A 3 -5.18 -20.27 13.08
CA THR A 3 -5.97 -19.59 12.07
C THR A 3 -6.76 -20.61 11.23
N LYS A 4 -8.08 -20.45 11.14
CA LYS A 4 -8.94 -21.34 10.34
C LYS A 4 -8.60 -21.18 8.84
N PRO A 5 -8.45 -22.24 8.05
CA PRO A 5 -8.26 -22.13 6.60
C PRO A 5 -9.46 -21.45 5.93
N VAL A 6 -9.18 -20.74 4.83
CA VAL A 6 -10.15 -20.12 3.91
C VAL A 6 -10.50 -21.14 2.84
N GLY A 7 -11.76 -21.41 2.60
CA GLY A 7 -12.21 -22.30 1.51
C GLY A 7 -11.92 -21.67 0.16
N ARG A 8 -12.46 -20.48 -0.09
CA ARG A 8 -12.21 -19.70 -1.32
C ARG A 8 -11.83 -18.27 -1.01
N LEU A 9 -10.66 -17.86 -1.50
CA LEU A 9 -10.16 -16.49 -1.52
C LEU A 9 -10.36 -15.92 -2.93
N VAL A 10 -10.99 -14.75 -3.04
CA VAL A 10 -11.02 -13.97 -4.27
C VAL A 10 -10.01 -12.84 -4.18
N VAL A 11 -9.14 -12.73 -5.16
CA VAL A 11 -8.16 -11.64 -5.27
C VAL A 11 -8.52 -10.77 -6.47
N CYS A 12 -8.99 -9.57 -6.20
CA CYS A 12 -9.21 -8.56 -7.23
C CYS A 12 -7.93 -7.72 -7.40
N GLY A 13 -7.28 -7.86 -8.54
CA GLY A 13 -5.95 -7.29 -8.77
C GLY A 13 -4.82 -8.27 -8.40
N VAL A 14 -4.57 -9.24 -9.29
CA VAL A 14 -3.51 -10.25 -9.12
C VAL A 14 -2.17 -9.66 -9.59
N GLY A 15 -1.68 -8.67 -8.83
CA GLY A 15 -0.36 -8.06 -9.01
C GLY A 15 0.62 -8.49 -7.91
N LEU A 16 1.63 -7.65 -7.65
CA LEU A 16 2.60 -7.88 -6.57
C LEU A 16 1.90 -8.15 -5.22
N ILE A 17 1.03 -7.25 -4.77
CA ILE A 17 0.44 -7.33 -3.42
C ILE A 17 -0.60 -8.45 -3.34
N GLY A 18 -1.59 -8.46 -4.25
CA GLY A 18 -2.64 -9.50 -4.24
C GLY A 18 -2.07 -10.90 -4.48
N GLY A 19 -1.09 -11.02 -5.39
CA GLY A 19 -0.40 -12.29 -5.66
C GLY A 19 0.43 -12.76 -4.46
N SER A 20 1.17 -11.85 -3.80
CA SER A 20 1.96 -12.20 -2.62
C SER A 20 1.09 -12.66 -1.45
N PHE A 21 -0.08 -12.03 -1.24
CA PHE A 21 -1.02 -12.45 -0.22
C PHE A 21 -1.54 -13.87 -0.51
N ALA A 22 -1.93 -14.13 -1.76
CA ALA A 22 -2.37 -15.46 -2.17
C ALA A 22 -1.28 -16.52 -1.96
N LEU A 23 -0.06 -16.25 -2.42
CA LEU A 23 1.09 -17.16 -2.26
C LEU A 23 1.46 -17.40 -0.80
N ALA A 24 1.44 -16.36 0.04
CA ALA A 24 1.71 -16.47 1.47
C ALA A 24 0.68 -17.38 2.18
N LEU A 25 -0.61 -17.21 1.90
CA LEU A 25 -1.65 -18.06 2.46
C LEU A 25 -1.60 -19.50 1.92
N LYS A 26 -1.26 -19.69 0.64
CA LYS A 26 -1.00 -21.03 0.07
C LYS A 26 0.16 -21.71 0.78
N ALA A 27 1.28 -21.02 0.94
CA ALA A 27 2.46 -21.53 1.63
C ALA A 27 2.18 -21.88 3.11
N ALA A 28 1.29 -21.13 3.77
CA ALA A 28 0.84 -21.41 5.13
C ALA A 28 -0.22 -22.54 5.24
N GLY A 29 -0.70 -23.07 4.11
CA GLY A 29 -1.79 -24.06 4.10
C GLY A 29 -3.14 -23.51 4.56
N LEU A 30 -3.35 -22.19 4.42
CA LEU A 30 -4.50 -21.46 4.94
C LEU A 30 -5.52 -21.05 3.86
N VAL A 31 -5.35 -21.49 2.64
CA VAL A 31 -6.33 -21.30 1.56
C VAL A 31 -6.42 -22.56 0.71
N ARG A 32 -7.65 -22.92 0.32
CA ARG A 32 -7.89 -24.14 -0.51
C ARG A 32 -7.96 -23.78 -2.00
N GLU A 33 -8.59 -22.65 -2.33
CA GLU A 33 -8.75 -22.18 -3.71
C GLU A 33 -8.58 -20.66 -3.75
N VAL A 34 -7.79 -20.18 -4.70
CA VAL A 34 -7.62 -18.75 -5.01
C VAL A 34 -8.22 -18.46 -6.37
N VAL A 35 -9.20 -17.57 -6.42
CA VAL A 35 -9.83 -17.09 -7.65
C VAL A 35 -9.33 -15.68 -7.95
N GLY A 36 -8.74 -15.46 -9.11
CA GLY A 36 -8.28 -14.15 -9.57
C GLY A 36 -9.34 -13.41 -10.38
N VAL A 37 -9.46 -12.10 -10.12
CA VAL A 37 -10.24 -11.16 -10.92
C VAL A 37 -9.33 -10.00 -11.34
N GLY A 38 -9.40 -9.59 -12.60
CA GLY A 38 -8.57 -8.49 -13.11
C GLY A 38 -9.01 -8.02 -14.49
N ARG A 39 -8.52 -6.85 -14.90
CA ARG A 39 -8.86 -6.23 -16.20
C ARG A 39 -8.16 -6.91 -17.39
N SER A 40 -6.99 -7.47 -17.17
CA SER A 40 -6.15 -8.06 -18.22
C SER A 40 -6.23 -9.58 -18.19
N GLN A 41 -6.81 -10.16 -19.22
CA GLN A 41 -6.87 -11.61 -19.39
C GLN A 41 -5.46 -12.23 -19.43
N ALA A 42 -4.51 -11.59 -20.14
CA ALA A 42 -3.13 -12.04 -20.20
C ALA A 42 -2.45 -12.08 -18.82
N SER A 43 -2.74 -11.08 -17.94
CA SER A 43 -2.22 -11.09 -16.58
C SER A 43 -2.81 -12.21 -15.72
N LEU A 44 -4.09 -12.52 -15.89
CA LEU A 44 -4.73 -13.65 -15.20
C LEU A 44 -4.20 -14.99 -15.67
N GLU A 45 -4.01 -15.18 -16.99
CA GLU A 45 -3.39 -16.38 -17.56
C GLU A 45 -1.96 -16.57 -17.06
N ARG A 46 -1.21 -15.49 -16.97
CA ARG A 46 0.14 -15.51 -16.40
C ARG A 46 0.13 -15.90 -14.92
N ALA A 47 -0.80 -15.36 -14.15
CA ALA A 47 -0.96 -15.69 -12.73
C ALA A 47 -1.36 -17.18 -12.51
N LEU A 48 -2.19 -17.74 -13.40
CA LEU A 48 -2.52 -19.16 -13.45
C LEU A 48 -1.27 -20.00 -13.73
N ALA A 49 -0.52 -19.64 -14.78
CA ALA A 49 0.70 -20.37 -15.18
C ALA A 49 1.77 -20.37 -14.07
N LEU A 50 1.84 -19.31 -13.26
CA LEU A 50 2.74 -19.18 -12.11
C LEU A 50 2.19 -19.83 -10.82
N GLY A 51 0.98 -20.38 -10.84
CA GLY A 51 0.35 -20.97 -9.65
C GLY A 51 -0.03 -19.96 -8.58
N VAL A 52 -0.04 -18.66 -8.90
CA VAL A 52 -0.48 -17.59 -7.98
C VAL A 52 -1.96 -17.71 -7.68
N ILE A 53 -2.77 -17.97 -8.70
CA ILE A 53 -4.19 -18.27 -8.61
C ILE A 53 -4.49 -19.67 -9.15
N ASP A 54 -5.61 -20.25 -8.71
CA ASP A 54 -6.06 -21.58 -9.17
C ASP A 54 -7.11 -21.46 -10.27
N ARG A 55 -7.82 -20.33 -10.32
CA ARG A 55 -8.83 -19.99 -11.32
C ARG A 55 -8.84 -18.51 -11.64
N ALA A 56 -9.12 -18.17 -12.90
CA ALA A 56 -9.53 -16.85 -13.32
C ALA A 56 -11.06 -16.84 -13.49
N ALA A 57 -11.74 -15.84 -12.95
CA ALA A 57 -13.18 -15.69 -13.10
C ALA A 57 -13.50 -14.75 -14.28
N ALA A 58 -14.54 -15.09 -15.04
CA ALA A 58 -15.01 -14.27 -16.15
C ALA A 58 -15.90 -13.11 -15.69
N ASP A 59 -16.60 -13.29 -14.58
CA ASP A 59 -17.52 -12.31 -14.02
C ASP A 59 -17.58 -12.40 -12.48
N TRP A 60 -18.28 -11.45 -11.85
CA TRP A 60 -18.39 -11.37 -10.40
C TRP A 60 -19.25 -12.50 -9.80
N ALA A 61 -20.29 -12.95 -10.48
CA ALA A 61 -21.13 -14.03 -10.00
C ALA A 61 -20.30 -15.32 -9.87
N GLN A 62 -19.49 -15.62 -10.88
CA GLN A 62 -18.58 -16.77 -10.86
C GLN A 62 -17.46 -16.62 -9.83
N ALA A 63 -16.90 -15.42 -9.72
CA ALA A 63 -15.82 -15.17 -8.77
C ALA A 63 -16.26 -15.38 -7.31
N LEU A 64 -17.42 -14.82 -6.97
CA LEU A 64 -17.90 -14.71 -5.60
C LEU A 64 -18.74 -15.93 -5.13
N ALA A 65 -19.11 -16.85 -6.05
CA ALA A 65 -19.79 -18.06 -5.67
C ALA A 65 -19.00 -18.89 -4.66
N GLY A 66 -19.46 -18.91 -3.40
CA GLY A 66 -18.79 -19.61 -2.29
C GLY A 66 -17.52 -18.93 -1.78
N ALA A 67 -17.29 -17.65 -2.09
CA ALA A 67 -16.18 -16.88 -1.55
C ALA A 67 -16.35 -16.63 -0.05
N GLU A 68 -15.33 -16.94 0.73
CA GLU A 68 -15.27 -16.63 2.15
C GLU A 68 -14.52 -15.32 2.42
N VAL A 69 -13.53 -15.00 1.57
CA VAL A 69 -12.69 -13.79 1.69
C VAL A 69 -12.50 -13.16 0.32
N VAL A 70 -12.62 -11.84 0.26
CA VAL A 70 -12.29 -11.02 -0.91
C VAL A 70 -11.18 -10.04 -0.52
N LEU A 71 -10.08 -10.05 -1.27
CA LEU A 71 -9.03 -9.04 -1.18
C LEU A 71 -9.09 -8.10 -2.38
N LEU A 72 -9.24 -6.81 -2.13
CA LEU A 72 -9.16 -5.76 -3.14
C LEU A 72 -7.71 -5.23 -3.19
N ALA A 73 -6.99 -5.57 -4.25
CA ALA A 73 -5.58 -5.22 -4.43
C ALA A 73 -5.29 -4.56 -5.80
N MET A 74 -6.32 -3.92 -6.39
CA MET A 74 -6.21 -3.09 -7.59
C MET A 74 -5.83 -1.64 -7.22
N PRO A 75 -5.42 -0.79 -8.20
CA PRO A 75 -5.20 0.64 -7.97
C PRO A 75 -6.40 1.33 -7.31
N VAL A 76 -6.13 2.22 -6.35
CA VAL A 76 -7.15 2.82 -5.48
C VAL A 76 -8.21 3.64 -6.23
N GLY A 77 -7.88 4.18 -7.40
CA GLY A 77 -8.85 4.87 -8.27
C GLY A 77 -9.96 3.97 -8.83
N GLN A 78 -9.79 2.64 -8.76
CA GLN A 78 -10.80 1.68 -9.24
C GLN A 78 -11.72 1.16 -8.13
N THR A 79 -11.45 1.52 -6.87
CA THR A 79 -12.11 0.91 -5.70
C THR A 79 -13.62 1.03 -5.78
N GLU A 80 -14.17 2.21 -6.02
CA GLU A 80 -15.61 2.42 -6.05
C GLU A 80 -16.30 1.58 -7.14
N ALA A 81 -15.76 1.60 -8.36
CA ALA A 81 -16.33 0.84 -9.48
C ALA A 81 -16.32 -0.67 -9.22
N VAL A 82 -15.25 -1.18 -8.64
CA VAL A 82 -15.09 -2.59 -8.29
C VAL A 82 -16.05 -2.98 -7.17
N VAL A 83 -16.10 -2.21 -6.09
CA VAL A 83 -16.98 -2.47 -4.94
C VAL A 83 -18.45 -2.44 -5.38
N LYS A 84 -18.85 -1.45 -6.19
CA LYS A 84 -20.18 -1.36 -6.77
C LYS A 84 -20.56 -2.59 -7.60
N ALA A 85 -19.63 -3.06 -8.44
CA ALA A 85 -19.87 -4.19 -9.33
C ALA A 85 -19.94 -5.53 -8.58
N MET A 86 -19.13 -5.71 -7.52
CA MET A 86 -19.11 -6.97 -6.77
C MET A 86 -20.23 -7.08 -5.73
N ALA A 87 -20.69 -5.96 -5.17
CA ALA A 87 -21.62 -5.93 -4.04
C ALA A 87 -22.89 -6.80 -4.24
N PRO A 88 -23.57 -6.78 -5.42
CA PRO A 88 -24.77 -7.61 -5.66
C PRO A 88 -24.52 -9.13 -5.61
N HIS A 89 -23.25 -9.56 -5.66
CA HIS A 89 -22.86 -10.96 -5.74
C HIS A 89 -22.24 -11.47 -4.44
N LEU A 90 -22.09 -10.61 -3.42
CA LEU A 90 -21.55 -11.00 -2.12
C LEU A 90 -22.55 -11.86 -1.34
N ALA A 91 -22.12 -13.01 -0.86
CA ALA A 91 -22.89 -13.79 0.09
C ALA A 91 -22.85 -13.17 1.50
N PRO A 92 -23.91 -13.33 2.33
CA PRO A 92 -23.87 -12.91 3.72
C PRO A 92 -22.67 -13.51 4.46
N GLY A 93 -21.95 -12.69 5.24
CA GLY A 93 -20.78 -13.11 5.99
C GLY A 93 -19.48 -13.21 5.20
N THR A 94 -19.48 -12.93 3.89
CA THR A 94 -18.23 -12.82 3.11
C THR A 94 -17.38 -11.69 3.65
N LEU A 95 -16.14 -12.01 4.04
CA LEU A 95 -15.17 -11.03 4.53
C LEU A 95 -14.57 -10.26 3.37
N VAL A 96 -14.63 -8.94 3.41
CA VAL A 96 -14.01 -8.05 2.42
C VAL A 96 -12.90 -7.27 3.08
N THR A 97 -11.71 -7.25 2.47
CA THR A 97 -10.60 -6.41 2.90
C THR A 97 -9.89 -5.83 1.68
N ASP A 98 -9.07 -4.81 1.87
CA ASP A 98 -8.29 -4.22 0.79
C ASP A 98 -6.82 -4.09 1.13
N ALA A 99 -6.03 -3.73 0.12
CA ALA A 99 -4.60 -3.46 0.23
C ALA A 99 -4.24 -2.07 -0.33
N GLY A 100 -5.21 -1.18 -0.42
CA GLY A 100 -5.04 0.15 -1.01
C GLY A 100 -4.14 1.06 -0.18
N SER A 101 -3.43 1.96 -0.86
CA SER A 101 -2.52 2.92 -0.23
C SER A 101 -3.23 4.11 0.42
N THR A 102 -4.54 4.25 0.23
CA THR A 102 -5.41 5.28 0.82
C THR A 102 -6.64 4.63 1.42
N LYS A 103 -7.21 5.20 2.52
CA LYS A 103 -8.30 4.54 3.24
C LYS A 103 -9.63 5.26 3.11
N ARG A 104 -9.65 6.59 3.08
CA ARG A 104 -10.93 7.35 3.05
C ARG A 104 -11.80 6.98 1.87
N ASN A 105 -11.23 6.93 0.67
CA ASN A 105 -11.98 6.56 -0.54
C ASN A 105 -12.46 5.09 -0.52
N VAL A 106 -11.68 4.18 0.05
CA VAL A 106 -12.09 2.77 0.21
C VAL A 106 -13.31 2.69 1.11
N ILE A 107 -13.26 3.38 2.23
CA ILE A 107 -14.34 3.42 3.22
C ILE A 107 -15.58 4.10 2.64
N GLU A 108 -15.43 5.21 1.91
CA GLU A 108 -16.53 5.86 1.18
C GLU A 108 -17.21 4.88 0.21
N ALA A 109 -16.42 4.11 -0.56
CA ALA A 109 -16.97 3.09 -1.46
C ALA A 109 -17.69 1.95 -0.70
N PHE A 110 -17.16 1.55 0.47
CA PHE A 110 -17.81 0.54 1.32
C PHE A 110 -19.16 1.04 1.84
N TYR A 111 -19.23 2.26 2.38
CA TYR A 111 -20.48 2.86 2.84
C TYR A 111 -21.51 3.03 1.71
N LEU A 112 -21.06 3.41 0.51
CA LEU A 112 -21.96 3.65 -0.62
C LEU A 112 -22.55 2.34 -1.18
N HIS A 113 -21.80 1.24 -1.17
CA HIS A 113 -22.17 0.07 -1.97
C HIS A 113 -22.28 -1.23 -1.18
N LEU A 114 -21.69 -1.36 0.03
CA LEU A 114 -21.69 -2.64 0.75
C LEU A 114 -22.83 -2.80 1.75
N GLY A 115 -23.51 -1.72 2.17
CA GLY A 115 -24.73 -1.78 2.98
C GLY A 115 -24.65 -2.81 4.11
N GLY A 116 -25.43 -3.89 4.01
CA GLY A 116 -25.48 -4.96 5.00
C GLY A 116 -24.22 -5.80 5.17
N HIS A 117 -23.18 -5.59 4.35
CA HIS A 117 -21.88 -6.28 4.47
C HIS A 117 -20.84 -5.49 5.28
N LEU A 118 -21.14 -4.28 5.75
CA LEU A 118 -20.18 -3.44 6.50
C LEU A 118 -19.61 -4.12 7.73
N ALA A 119 -20.40 -4.96 8.40
CA ALA A 119 -19.95 -5.77 9.54
C ALA A 119 -18.72 -6.66 9.22
N HIS A 120 -18.56 -7.01 7.95
CA HIS A 120 -17.50 -7.89 7.46
C HIS A 120 -16.55 -7.22 6.48
N ALA A 121 -16.63 -5.89 6.31
CA ALA A 121 -15.78 -5.11 5.40
C ALA A 121 -14.72 -4.35 6.18
N VAL A 122 -13.53 -4.94 6.32
CA VAL A 122 -12.42 -4.42 7.15
C VAL A 122 -11.32 -3.85 6.26
N PRO A 123 -11.16 -2.51 6.17
CA PRO A 123 -10.13 -1.91 5.33
C PRO A 123 -8.72 -2.15 5.86
N GLY A 124 -7.75 -2.34 4.96
CA GLY A 124 -6.36 -2.58 5.29
C GLY A 124 -5.38 -1.96 4.29
N HIS A 125 -4.13 -1.80 4.73
CA HIS A 125 -3.02 -1.33 3.90
C HIS A 125 -1.72 -2.02 4.32
N PRO A 126 -1.19 -2.95 3.54
CA PRO A 126 0.13 -3.52 3.78
C PRO A 126 1.23 -2.50 3.41
N ILE A 127 2.10 -2.20 4.37
CA ILE A 127 3.23 -1.28 4.17
C ILE A 127 4.41 -2.10 3.63
N ALA A 128 4.22 -2.60 2.43
CA ALA A 128 5.16 -3.44 1.70
C ALA A 128 5.05 -3.15 0.21
N GLY A 129 6.17 -3.29 -0.50
CA GLY A 129 6.23 -3.08 -1.94
C GLY A 129 7.61 -3.47 -2.48
N ALA A 130 7.71 -3.54 -3.80
CA ALA A 130 8.95 -3.72 -4.53
C ALA A 130 8.93 -2.82 -5.78
N GLU A 131 10.08 -2.63 -6.41
CA GLU A 131 10.21 -1.83 -7.64
C GLU A 131 9.50 -2.49 -8.83
N LYS A 132 9.49 -3.84 -8.85
CA LYS A 132 8.80 -4.61 -9.87
C LYS A 132 7.32 -4.75 -9.56
N SER A 133 6.49 -4.66 -10.57
CA SER A 133 5.03 -4.84 -10.51
C SER A 133 4.61 -6.12 -11.24
N GLY A 134 3.32 -6.47 -11.15
CA GLY A 134 2.78 -7.67 -11.80
C GLY A 134 2.82 -8.91 -10.92
N CYS A 135 2.20 -9.98 -11.40
CA CYS A 135 2.16 -11.27 -10.69
C CYS A 135 3.51 -12.01 -10.70
N GLU A 136 4.41 -11.68 -11.63
CA GLU A 136 5.77 -12.20 -11.70
C GLU A 136 6.65 -11.74 -10.53
N ALA A 137 6.31 -10.60 -9.94
CA ALA A 137 7.01 -10.06 -8.78
C ALA A 137 6.41 -10.54 -7.45
N ALA A 138 5.32 -11.32 -7.49
CA ALA A 138 4.68 -11.82 -6.28
C ALA A 138 5.59 -12.76 -5.50
N ASP A 139 5.68 -12.54 -4.18
CA ASP A 139 6.55 -13.27 -3.26
C ASP A 139 5.80 -13.61 -1.97
N ALA A 140 5.75 -14.89 -1.63
CA ALA A 140 5.11 -15.37 -0.41
C ALA A 140 5.71 -14.80 0.89
N THR A 141 6.91 -14.22 0.83
CA THR A 141 7.62 -13.65 1.98
C THR A 141 7.54 -12.13 2.06
N LEU A 142 6.88 -11.47 1.10
CA LEU A 142 6.82 -10.01 0.96
C LEU A 142 6.40 -9.29 2.27
N PHE A 143 5.50 -9.88 3.04
CA PHE A 143 4.92 -9.25 4.23
C PHE A 143 5.62 -9.60 5.53
N ARG A 144 6.64 -10.46 5.51
CA ARG A 144 7.36 -10.86 6.73
C ARG A 144 8.02 -9.66 7.41
N GLY A 145 7.66 -9.42 8.67
CA GLY A 145 8.14 -8.28 9.45
C GLY A 145 7.62 -6.92 8.95
N ARG A 146 6.72 -6.89 7.95
CA ARG A 146 6.12 -5.64 7.45
C ARG A 146 4.87 -5.30 8.21
N LYS A 147 4.64 -3.99 8.42
CA LYS A 147 3.41 -3.50 9.05
C LYS A 147 2.24 -3.63 8.07
N VAL A 148 1.10 -4.05 8.58
CA VAL A 148 -0.20 -3.92 7.89
C VAL A 148 -1.09 -3.08 8.78
N VAL A 149 -1.57 -1.97 8.24
CA VAL A 149 -2.46 -1.06 8.95
C VAL A 149 -3.89 -1.45 8.64
N LEU A 150 -4.67 -1.76 9.67
CA LEU A 150 -6.12 -1.91 9.57
C LEU A 150 -6.78 -0.61 10.03
N THR A 151 -7.88 -0.25 9.37
CA THR A 151 -8.70 0.91 9.74
C THR A 151 -10.14 0.47 9.95
N PRO A 152 -10.45 -0.26 11.06
CA PRO A 152 -11.76 -0.82 11.29
C PRO A 152 -12.85 0.26 11.30
N LEU A 153 -14.02 -0.11 10.76
CA LEU A 153 -15.22 0.71 10.79
C LEU A 153 -15.97 0.49 12.12
N PRO A 154 -16.74 1.47 12.59
CA PRO A 154 -17.61 1.29 13.76
C PRO A 154 -18.60 0.12 13.62
N GLU A 155 -19.01 -0.19 12.38
CA GLU A 155 -19.93 -1.27 12.05
C GLU A 155 -19.27 -2.66 12.00
N ASN A 156 -17.93 -2.72 12.01
CA ASN A 156 -17.24 -3.99 11.90
C ASN A 156 -17.49 -4.90 13.12
N GLU A 157 -17.84 -6.15 12.88
CA GLU A 157 -17.83 -7.15 13.93
C GLU A 157 -16.39 -7.42 14.41
N PRO A 158 -16.14 -7.46 15.73
CA PRO A 158 -14.80 -7.76 16.26
C PRO A 158 -14.19 -9.05 15.71
N GLY A 159 -15.03 -10.06 15.45
CA GLY A 159 -14.62 -11.32 14.83
C GLY A 159 -14.08 -11.15 13.41
N SER A 160 -14.63 -10.21 12.63
CA SER A 160 -14.19 -9.91 11.27
C SER A 160 -12.85 -9.18 11.27
N VAL A 161 -12.67 -8.20 12.16
CA VAL A 161 -11.40 -7.50 12.35
C VAL A 161 -10.29 -8.48 12.76
N LEU A 162 -10.57 -9.31 13.77
CA LEU A 162 -9.64 -10.33 14.22
C LEU A 162 -9.29 -11.32 13.09
N ARG A 163 -10.28 -11.70 12.29
CA ARG A 163 -10.06 -12.65 11.18
C ARG A 163 -9.14 -12.06 10.10
N VAL A 164 -9.36 -10.81 9.69
CA VAL A 164 -8.47 -10.11 8.74
C VAL A 164 -7.05 -9.99 9.33
N ALA A 165 -6.93 -9.56 10.59
CA ALA A 165 -5.65 -9.51 11.28
C ALA A 165 -4.91 -10.86 11.26
N GLN A 166 -5.59 -11.96 11.58
CA GLN A 166 -5.00 -13.30 11.56
C GLN A 166 -4.52 -13.73 10.16
N LEU A 167 -5.24 -13.38 9.09
CA LEU A 167 -4.81 -13.69 7.73
C LEU A 167 -3.52 -12.95 7.36
N TRP A 168 -3.42 -11.66 7.69
CA TRP A 168 -2.19 -10.90 7.48
C TRP A 168 -1.04 -11.37 8.38
N GLN A 169 -1.31 -11.71 9.64
CA GLN A 169 -0.31 -12.31 10.55
C GLN A 169 0.21 -13.64 10.03
N ALA A 170 -0.64 -14.45 9.42
CA ALA A 170 -0.23 -15.71 8.78
C ALA A 170 0.71 -15.48 7.58
N CYS A 171 0.65 -14.30 6.94
CA CYS A 171 1.62 -13.87 5.94
C CYS A 171 2.92 -13.32 6.57
N GLY A 172 3.05 -13.34 7.90
CA GLY A 172 4.20 -12.82 8.65
C GLY A 172 4.16 -11.32 8.93
N ALA A 173 3.00 -10.66 8.75
CA ALA A 173 2.85 -9.23 8.95
C ALA A 173 2.64 -8.87 10.44
N ILE A 174 3.02 -7.62 10.77
CA ILE A 174 2.78 -6.99 12.07
C ILE A 174 1.57 -6.08 11.94
N ILE A 175 0.49 -6.37 12.68
CA ILE A 175 -0.73 -5.58 12.60
C ILE A 175 -0.62 -4.31 13.43
N ARG A 176 -1.11 -3.21 12.85
CA ARG A 176 -1.33 -1.93 13.52
C ARG A 176 -2.73 -1.43 13.17
N GLU A 177 -3.36 -0.69 14.08
CA GLU A 177 -4.66 -0.07 13.85
C GLU A 177 -4.55 1.43 14.01
N MET A 178 -5.28 2.17 13.18
CA MET A 178 -5.46 3.61 13.29
C MET A 178 -6.75 4.04 12.61
N SER A 179 -7.17 5.27 12.84
CA SER A 179 -8.33 5.82 12.12
C SER A 179 -7.99 6.07 10.64
N PRO A 180 -8.99 6.03 9.73
CA PRO A 180 -8.77 6.32 8.31
C PRO A 180 -8.17 7.70 8.04
N GLN A 181 -8.60 8.70 8.82
CA GLN A 181 -8.11 10.07 8.71
C GLN A 181 -6.64 10.19 9.13
N GLU A 182 -6.28 9.51 10.21
CA GLU A 182 -4.89 9.43 10.68
C GLU A 182 -4.02 8.69 9.66
N HIS A 183 -4.51 7.56 9.13
CA HIS A 183 -3.84 6.81 8.09
C HIS A 183 -3.46 7.69 6.90
N ASP A 184 -4.45 8.36 6.29
CA ASP A 184 -4.22 9.13 5.07
C ASP A 184 -3.31 10.35 5.33
N ARG A 185 -3.36 10.96 6.52
CA ARG A 185 -2.45 12.03 6.93
C ARG A 185 -1.03 11.52 7.14
N VAL A 186 -0.86 10.43 7.90
CA VAL A 186 0.47 9.85 8.16
C VAL A 186 1.14 9.44 6.85
N PHE A 187 0.41 8.72 5.97
CA PHE A 187 0.99 8.28 4.71
C PHE A 187 1.15 9.39 3.69
N ALA A 188 0.42 10.50 3.79
CA ALA A 188 0.73 11.70 3.02
C ALA A 188 2.13 12.22 3.34
N ALA A 189 2.49 12.31 4.62
CA ALA A 189 3.79 12.81 5.07
C ALA A 189 4.95 11.85 4.76
N VAL A 190 4.81 10.55 5.10
CA VAL A 190 5.95 9.62 5.11
C VAL A 190 6.08 8.78 3.83
N SER A 191 5.10 8.84 2.93
CA SER A 191 5.09 8.05 1.69
C SER A 191 4.72 8.90 0.47
N HIS A 192 3.54 9.53 0.46
CA HIS A 192 3.02 10.18 -0.74
C HIS A 192 3.85 11.43 -1.12
N LEU A 193 4.12 12.32 -0.17
CA LEU A 193 4.97 13.48 -0.39
C LEU A 193 6.38 13.09 -0.89
N PRO A 194 7.11 12.15 -0.26
CA PRO A 194 8.40 11.69 -0.77
C PRO A 194 8.37 11.24 -2.23
N HIS A 195 7.33 10.52 -2.66
CA HIS A 195 7.20 10.12 -4.06
C HIS A 195 6.93 11.31 -4.97
N VAL A 196 6.05 12.24 -4.59
CA VAL A 196 5.81 13.48 -5.36
C VAL A 196 7.09 14.26 -5.54
N LEU A 197 7.90 14.40 -4.49
CA LEU A 197 9.18 15.11 -4.55
C LEU A 197 10.21 14.40 -5.45
N ALA A 198 10.28 13.07 -5.37
CA ALA A 198 11.16 12.30 -6.23
C ALA A 198 10.77 12.42 -7.72
N TYR A 199 9.47 12.31 -8.03
CA TYR A 199 8.96 12.54 -9.39
C TYR A 199 9.23 13.97 -9.87
N ALA A 200 8.97 14.98 -9.03
CA ALA A 200 9.19 16.38 -9.36
C ALA A 200 10.67 16.68 -9.66
N LEU A 201 11.59 16.15 -8.84
CA LEU A 201 13.02 16.32 -9.07
C LEU A 201 13.47 15.70 -10.40
N VAL A 202 13.07 14.46 -10.67
CA VAL A 202 13.46 13.75 -11.90
C VAL A 202 12.86 14.45 -13.11
N HIS A 203 11.58 14.86 -13.04
CA HIS A 203 10.90 15.58 -14.12
C HIS A 203 11.57 16.93 -14.41
N ASP A 204 11.83 17.75 -13.39
CA ASP A 204 12.50 19.04 -13.55
C ASP A 204 13.86 18.90 -14.25
N LEU A 205 14.68 17.91 -13.84
CA LEU A 205 15.98 17.69 -14.47
C LEU A 205 15.87 17.15 -15.91
N ALA A 206 14.87 16.30 -16.17
CA ALA A 206 14.65 15.71 -17.49
C ALA A 206 14.21 16.75 -18.55
N GLU A 207 13.49 17.80 -18.12
CA GLU A 207 13.01 18.86 -19.01
C GLU A 207 14.07 19.95 -19.30
N ARG A 208 15.24 19.88 -18.66
CA ARG A 208 16.32 20.89 -18.89
C ARG A 208 17.08 20.63 -20.18
N ALA A 209 17.52 21.69 -20.84
CA ALA A 209 18.29 21.60 -22.09
C ALA A 209 19.60 20.77 -21.94
N ASN A 210 20.15 20.66 -20.74
CA ASN A 210 21.37 19.93 -20.43
C ASN A 210 21.09 18.61 -19.64
N ALA A 211 19.89 18.05 -19.78
CA ALA A 211 19.47 16.85 -19.03
C ALA A 211 20.45 15.67 -19.14
N GLU A 212 20.96 15.40 -20.35
CA GLU A 212 21.92 14.32 -20.59
C GLU A 212 23.18 14.49 -19.74
N GLN A 213 23.75 15.69 -19.71
CA GLN A 213 24.90 16.00 -18.86
C GLN A 213 24.57 15.84 -17.37
N LEU A 214 23.39 16.27 -16.92
CA LEU A 214 22.98 16.17 -15.53
C LEU A 214 22.87 14.71 -15.08
N PHE A 215 22.29 13.84 -15.90
CA PHE A 215 22.18 12.42 -15.61
C PHE A 215 23.52 11.68 -15.72
N GLU A 216 24.44 12.11 -16.58
CA GLU A 216 25.80 11.55 -16.64
C GLU A 216 26.55 11.70 -15.32
N TYR A 217 26.38 12.84 -14.64
CA TYR A 217 27.02 13.10 -13.34
C TYR A 217 26.17 12.69 -12.12
N ALA A 218 24.98 12.13 -12.33
CA ALA A 218 24.13 11.65 -11.25
C ALA A 218 24.75 10.41 -10.58
N ALA A 219 24.91 10.46 -9.26
CA ALA A 219 25.58 9.41 -8.48
C ALA A 219 24.65 8.78 -7.42
N GLY A 220 25.22 8.04 -6.47
CA GLY A 220 24.48 7.26 -5.49
C GLY A 220 23.39 8.02 -4.72
N GLY A 221 23.67 9.24 -4.29
CA GLY A 221 22.70 10.08 -3.58
C GLY A 221 21.46 10.39 -4.43
N PHE A 222 21.65 10.73 -5.70
CA PHE A 222 20.55 10.94 -6.63
C PHE A 222 19.75 9.64 -6.85
N ARG A 223 20.44 8.55 -7.15
CA ARG A 223 19.81 7.23 -7.35
C ARG A 223 18.96 6.83 -6.14
N ASP A 224 19.50 6.94 -4.94
CA ASP A 224 18.82 6.48 -3.73
C ASP A 224 17.60 7.36 -3.40
N PHE A 225 17.71 8.68 -3.56
CA PHE A 225 16.60 9.60 -3.36
C PHE A 225 15.50 9.46 -4.42
N THR A 226 15.87 9.24 -5.69
CA THR A 226 14.91 9.20 -6.80
C THR A 226 14.45 7.80 -7.17
N ARG A 227 14.94 6.75 -6.52
CA ARG A 227 14.59 5.36 -6.78
C ARG A 227 13.08 5.14 -6.87
N ILE A 228 12.34 5.77 -5.97
CA ILE A 228 10.87 5.65 -5.89
C ILE A 228 10.14 6.34 -7.05
N ALA A 229 10.77 7.23 -7.82
CA ALA A 229 10.20 7.82 -9.03
C ALA A 229 10.09 6.82 -10.21
N ALA A 230 10.67 5.63 -10.10
CA ALA A 230 10.49 4.53 -11.05
C ALA A 230 9.19 3.73 -10.85
N SER A 231 8.35 4.11 -9.88
CA SER A 231 7.08 3.46 -9.59
C SER A 231 6.04 3.71 -10.69
N HIS A 232 4.98 2.87 -10.73
CA HIS A 232 3.98 2.92 -11.81
C HIS A 232 3.17 4.24 -11.81
N PRO A 233 3.15 5.00 -12.91
CA PRO A 233 2.56 6.35 -12.93
C PRO A 233 1.05 6.37 -12.68
N GLU A 234 0.28 5.40 -13.21
CA GLU A 234 -1.18 5.31 -12.98
C GLU A 234 -1.50 5.16 -11.49
N MET A 235 -0.78 4.28 -10.80
CA MET A 235 -0.96 4.06 -9.36
C MET A 235 -0.72 5.34 -8.56
N TRP A 236 0.37 6.06 -8.86
CA TRP A 236 0.71 7.28 -8.14
C TRP A 236 -0.19 8.45 -8.48
N ARG A 237 -0.63 8.57 -9.74
CA ARG A 237 -1.70 9.51 -10.13
C ARG A 237 -2.94 9.31 -9.26
N ASP A 238 -3.40 8.07 -9.15
CA ASP A 238 -4.61 7.74 -8.40
C ASP A 238 -4.45 8.04 -6.90
N ILE A 239 -3.31 7.68 -6.29
CA ILE A 239 -2.99 7.99 -4.91
C ILE A 239 -3.00 9.51 -4.69
N CYS A 240 -2.34 10.28 -5.56
CA CYS A 240 -2.27 11.73 -5.45
C CYS A 240 -3.64 12.39 -5.58
N LEU A 241 -4.50 11.92 -6.46
CA LEU A 241 -5.84 12.47 -6.64
C LEU A 241 -6.75 12.15 -5.46
N VAL A 242 -6.70 10.92 -4.98
CA VAL A 242 -7.58 10.46 -3.89
C VAL A 242 -7.17 11.08 -2.54
N ASN A 243 -5.87 11.15 -2.23
CA ASN A 243 -5.37 11.74 -0.98
C ASN A 243 -4.89 13.20 -1.15
N ARG A 244 -5.38 13.91 -2.17
CA ARG A 244 -4.87 15.24 -2.56
C ARG A 244 -4.86 16.26 -1.43
N GLN A 245 -5.88 16.28 -0.57
CA GLN A 245 -5.98 17.29 0.49
C GLN A 245 -4.87 17.12 1.53
N ALA A 246 -4.62 15.89 1.97
CA ALA A 246 -3.53 15.61 2.90
C ALA A 246 -2.16 15.84 2.25
N ILE A 247 -1.99 15.44 0.98
CA ILE A 247 -0.73 15.68 0.25
C ILE A 247 -0.47 17.18 0.06
N LEU A 248 -1.48 17.97 -0.28
CA LEU A 248 -1.33 19.43 -0.42
C LEU A 248 -0.91 20.07 0.91
N ALA A 249 -1.51 19.67 2.04
CA ALA A 249 -1.12 20.20 3.35
C ALA A 249 0.35 19.89 3.68
N GLU A 250 0.81 18.66 3.41
CA GLU A 250 2.20 18.28 3.61
C GLU A 250 3.16 19.00 2.62
N LEU A 251 2.72 19.20 1.37
CA LEU A 251 3.49 19.92 0.36
C LEU A 251 3.67 21.39 0.74
N ASP A 252 2.60 22.06 1.22
CA ASP A 252 2.67 23.46 1.66
C ASP A 252 3.62 23.63 2.86
N GLN A 253 3.59 22.68 3.81
CA GLN A 253 4.52 22.64 4.93
C GLN A 253 5.97 22.47 4.43
N TYR A 254 6.18 21.57 3.48
CA TYR A 254 7.50 21.31 2.91
C TYR A 254 8.03 22.50 2.09
N LEU A 255 7.17 23.19 1.35
CA LEU A 255 7.54 24.42 0.63
C LEU A 255 7.97 25.53 1.60
N SER A 256 7.32 25.62 2.77
CA SER A 256 7.71 26.57 3.83
C SER A 256 9.11 26.23 4.38
N GLU A 257 9.43 24.96 4.58
CA GLU A 257 10.76 24.51 5.02
C GLU A 257 11.82 24.80 3.95
N LEU A 258 11.51 24.57 2.67
CA LEU A 258 12.42 24.92 1.56
C LEU A 258 12.65 26.43 1.48
N ALA A 259 11.62 27.25 1.71
CA ALA A 259 11.75 28.70 1.74
C ALA A 259 12.66 29.16 2.90
N PHE A 260 12.56 28.53 4.06
CA PHE A 260 13.46 28.78 5.19
C PHE A 260 14.92 28.44 4.86
N ILE A 261 15.18 27.24 4.33
CA ILE A 261 16.54 26.85 3.90
C ILE A 261 17.07 27.81 2.82
N ARG A 262 16.22 28.21 1.86
CA ARG A 262 16.58 29.21 0.84
C ARG A 262 16.99 30.54 1.46
N ALA A 263 16.31 31.01 2.50
CA ALA A 263 16.66 32.26 3.22
C ALA A 263 18.03 32.14 3.91
N LEU A 264 18.35 31.00 4.53
CA LEU A 264 19.67 30.75 5.11
C LEU A 264 20.79 30.76 4.06
N LEU A 265 20.53 30.19 2.87
CA LEU A 265 21.47 30.22 1.75
C LEU A 265 21.68 31.63 1.22
N LEU A 266 20.62 32.42 1.04
CA LEU A 266 20.70 33.81 0.58
C LEU A 266 21.51 34.71 1.51
N SER A 267 21.39 34.49 2.83
CA SER A 267 22.13 35.25 3.85
C SER A 267 23.51 34.66 4.15
N ALA A 268 23.95 33.61 3.44
CA ALA A 268 25.19 32.87 3.72
C ALA A 268 25.30 32.46 5.21
N ASN A 269 24.20 32.16 5.87
CA ASN A 269 24.15 31.77 7.29
C ASN A 269 24.58 30.30 7.47
N GLY A 270 25.91 30.07 7.47
CA GLY A 270 26.50 28.74 7.66
C GLY A 270 26.08 28.07 8.98
N PRO A 271 26.18 28.74 10.14
CA PRO A 271 25.73 28.18 11.41
C PRO A 271 24.27 27.75 11.42
N GLY A 272 23.36 28.54 10.84
CA GLY A 272 21.94 28.20 10.72
C GLY A 272 21.69 26.96 9.87
N LEU A 273 22.41 26.83 8.74
CA LEU A 273 22.33 25.63 7.90
C LEU A 273 22.86 24.38 8.65
N GLU A 274 23.99 24.51 9.34
CA GLU A 274 24.55 23.39 10.12
C GLU A 274 23.60 22.93 11.21
N GLU A 275 22.93 23.84 11.92
CA GLU A 275 21.93 23.49 12.94
C GLU A 275 20.76 22.69 12.34
N VAL A 276 20.20 23.13 11.21
CA VAL A 276 19.10 22.41 10.51
C VAL A 276 19.57 21.00 10.12
N PHE A 277 20.73 20.90 9.49
CA PHE A 277 21.24 19.61 9.03
C PHE A 277 21.62 18.67 10.18
N ALA A 278 22.14 19.21 11.29
CA ALA A 278 22.42 18.41 12.48
C ALA A 278 21.15 17.83 13.10
N LYS A 279 20.06 18.62 13.20
CA LYS A 279 18.76 18.15 13.67
C LYS A 279 18.19 17.06 12.77
N ALA A 280 18.22 17.27 11.45
CA ALA A 280 17.75 16.31 10.46
C ALA A 280 18.56 14.98 10.53
N ARG A 281 19.90 15.09 10.63
CA ARG A 281 20.78 13.94 10.80
C ARG A 281 20.46 13.15 12.07
N ALA A 282 20.31 13.82 13.21
CA ALA A 282 19.99 13.16 14.47
C ALA A 282 18.64 12.39 14.39
N ALA A 283 17.61 13.03 13.84
CA ALA A 283 16.29 12.39 13.64
C ALA A 283 16.40 11.15 12.71
N ARG A 284 17.16 11.26 11.60
CA ARG A 284 17.36 10.16 10.66
C ARG A 284 18.10 8.98 11.28
N MET A 285 19.10 9.23 12.09
CA MET A 285 19.86 8.18 12.80
C MET A 285 18.98 7.46 13.81
N ALA A 286 18.27 8.20 14.65
CA ALA A 286 17.37 7.63 15.65
C ALA A 286 16.23 6.79 15.02
N TRP A 287 15.72 7.20 13.84
CA TRP A 287 14.77 6.39 13.08
C TRP A 287 15.42 5.11 12.54
N GLY A 288 16.63 5.19 12.01
CA GLY A 288 17.36 4.04 11.46
C GLY A 288 17.60 2.95 12.50
N GLU A 289 18.03 3.31 13.70
CA GLU A 289 18.24 2.39 14.81
C GLU A 289 16.94 1.66 15.21
N ARG A 290 15.83 2.38 15.33
CA ARG A 290 14.51 1.79 15.63
C ARG A 290 14.02 0.87 14.52
N TYR A 291 14.19 1.27 13.26
CA TYR A 291 13.76 0.47 12.11
C TYR A 291 14.53 -0.86 12.02
N VAL A 292 15.84 -0.85 12.29
CA VAL A 292 16.67 -2.07 12.29
C VAL A 292 16.28 -2.99 13.45
N ASN A 293 16.00 -2.46 14.63
CA ASN A 293 15.56 -3.24 15.79
C ASN A 293 14.20 -3.89 15.56
N ASP A 294 13.23 -3.14 15.00
CA ASP A 294 11.90 -3.67 14.62
C ASP A 294 12.03 -4.79 13.56
N ALA A 295 12.94 -4.65 12.59
CA ALA A 295 13.14 -5.63 11.53
C ALA A 295 13.82 -6.92 12.00
N ASN A 296 14.65 -6.84 13.06
CA ASN A 296 15.38 -7.97 13.64
C ASN A 296 14.58 -8.72 14.73
N GLY A 297 13.30 -8.40 14.93
CA GLY A 297 12.44 -9.12 15.87
C GLY A 297 12.68 -8.78 17.35
N GLY A 298 13.25 -7.61 17.62
CA GLY A 298 13.43 -7.08 18.97
C GLY A 298 12.12 -6.50 19.55
N GLY A 299 11.09 -7.29 19.65
CA GLY A 299 9.94 -7.06 20.49
C GLY A 299 10.21 -7.69 21.85
N SER A 300 10.91 -7.01 22.75
CA SER A 300 10.79 -7.32 24.17
C SER A 300 9.44 -6.83 24.65
N ASP A 301 8.57 -7.77 24.98
CA ASP A 301 7.43 -7.55 25.86
C ASP A 301 7.92 -6.89 27.15
N GLU A 302 7.51 -5.67 27.43
CA GLU A 302 7.33 -5.10 28.75
C GLU A 302 5.96 -4.43 28.83
#